data_b9e9bf9ebe47ff9c21a4ff521e81149c
#
_entry.id   b9e9bf9ebe47ff9c21a4ff521e81149c
#
_cell.length_a   1.000
_cell.length_b   1.000
_cell.length_c   1.000
_cell.angle_alpha   90.00
_cell.angle_beta   90.00
_cell.angle_gamma   90.00
#
_symmetry.space_group_name_H-M   'P 1'
#
loop_
_entity.id
_entity.type
_entity.pdbx_description
1 polymer ?
#
loop_
_entity_poly.entity_id
_entity_poly.type
_entity_poly.pdbx_seq_one_letter_code
_entity_poly.pdbx_strand_id
1 'polypeptide(L)'
;DGIGGHAVRLGFRQIKGMKEEDAIWINTTRGNGYSSVHDVWRRAGISPNLLAHLAEADVFLALGYSRRKALWEAKAIKSHKPLPLFTDDLGDEFINEPSPNLPVMTTGEEVIEDYAALRFSLRAHPVALLRSYLTPIR
;
A
#
# COMPACT_ATOMS: atom_id res chain seq x y z
N ASP A 1 13.38 -16.99 -11.16
CA ASP A 1 13.14 -17.52 -12.51
C ASP A 1 13.25 -19.05 -12.51
N GLY A 2 12.26 -19.70 -11.89
CA GLY A 2 12.17 -21.15 -11.90
C GLY A 2 11.41 -21.58 -13.16
N ILE A 3 12.05 -22.36 -13.99
CA ILE A 3 11.44 -23.05 -15.11
C ILE A 3 10.29 -23.91 -14.56
N GLY A 4 9.05 -23.52 -14.81
CA GLY A 4 7.83 -24.24 -14.41
C GLY A 4 7.33 -24.02 -12.99
N GLY A 5 7.81 -23.02 -12.25
CA GLY A 5 7.36 -22.70 -10.89
C GLY A 5 6.11 -21.84 -10.87
N HIS A 6 5.15 -22.17 -9.99
CA HIS A 6 4.01 -21.33 -9.71
C HIS A 6 4.42 -20.21 -8.72
N ALA A 7 4.09 -18.95 -9.05
CA ALA A 7 4.27 -17.84 -8.13
C ALA A 7 3.21 -17.89 -7.02
N VAL A 8 3.65 -17.82 -5.76
CA VAL A 8 2.75 -17.71 -4.61
C VAL A 8 2.47 -16.24 -4.34
N ARG A 9 1.19 -15.84 -4.37
CA ARG A 9 0.74 -14.52 -3.93
C ARG A 9 0.26 -14.60 -2.49
N LEU A 10 0.73 -13.67 -1.67
CA LEU A 10 0.26 -13.53 -0.32
C LEU A 10 -1.15 -12.95 -0.31
N GLY A 11 -2.02 -13.54 0.51
CA GLY A 11 -3.39 -13.06 0.67
C GLY A 11 -3.48 -11.85 1.59
N PHE A 12 -4.58 -11.12 1.53
CA PHE A 12 -4.89 -9.98 2.40
C PHE A 12 -4.84 -10.30 3.91
N ARG A 13 -4.99 -11.57 4.28
CA ARG A 13 -4.89 -12.04 5.66
C ARG A 13 -3.57 -11.68 6.35
N GLN A 14 -2.49 -11.49 5.58
CA GLN A 14 -1.18 -11.13 6.12
C GLN A 14 -1.09 -9.66 6.53
N ILE A 15 -1.98 -8.82 6.02
CA ILE A 15 -1.96 -7.38 6.30
C ILE A 15 -2.51 -7.11 7.70
N LYS A 16 -1.72 -6.43 8.51
CA LYS A 16 -2.12 -6.02 9.85
C LYS A 16 -3.36 -5.13 9.81
N GLY A 17 -4.37 -5.46 10.62
CA GLY A 17 -5.61 -4.69 10.69
C GLY A 17 -6.62 -4.96 9.56
N MET A 18 -6.33 -5.88 8.66
CA MET A 18 -7.25 -6.30 7.60
C MET A 18 -8.32 -7.23 8.16
N LYS A 19 -9.58 -6.94 7.87
CA LYS A 19 -10.72 -7.81 8.18
C LYS A 19 -11.10 -8.62 6.94
N GLU A 20 -11.67 -9.81 7.15
CA GLU A 20 -12.12 -10.67 6.06
C GLU A 20 -13.20 -10.00 5.21
N GLU A 21 -14.13 -9.29 5.85
CA GLU A 21 -15.19 -8.54 5.16
C GLU A 21 -14.64 -7.50 4.18
N ASP A 22 -13.62 -6.74 4.60
CA ASP A 22 -12.98 -5.74 3.76
C ASP A 22 -12.26 -6.39 2.56
N ALA A 23 -11.61 -7.54 2.79
CA ALA A 23 -10.97 -8.31 1.72
C ALA A 23 -12.00 -8.82 0.70
N ILE A 24 -13.15 -9.29 1.16
CA ILE A 24 -14.26 -9.73 0.30
C ILE A 24 -14.77 -8.55 -0.54
N TRP A 25 -14.99 -7.38 0.07
CA TRP A 25 -15.44 -6.18 -0.63
C TRP A 25 -14.45 -5.72 -1.69
N ILE A 26 -13.16 -5.65 -1.37
CA ILE A 26 -12.12 -5.29 -2.32
C ILE A 26 -12.11 -6.27 -3.50
N ASN A 27 -12.26 -7.56 -3.24
CA ASN A 27 -12.28 -8.56 -4.30
C ASN A 27 -13.55 -8.49 -5.15
N THR A 28 -14.71 -8.30 -4.53
CA THR A 28 -16.02 -8.22 -5.20
C THR A 28 -16.11 -6.99 -6.11
N THR A 29 -15.63 -5.84 -5.62
CA THR A 29 -15.68 -4.58 -6.36
C THR A 29 -14.53 -4.38 -7.34
N ARG A 30 -13.62 -5.34 -7.41
CA ARG A 30 -12.43 -5.27 -8.26
C ARG A 30 -12.76 -5.16 -9.76
N GLY A 31 -13.77 -5.91 -10.25
CA GLY A 31 -14.10 -5.95 -11.67
C GLY A 31 -12.87 -6.21 -12.56
N ASN A 32 -12.59 -5.32 -13.49
CA ASN A 32 -11.42 -5.38 -14.38
C ASN A 32 -10.11 -4.89 -13.73
N GLY A 33 -10.11 -4.60 -12.46
CA GLY A 33 -8.99 -4.07 -11.70
C GLY A 33 -9.26 -2.68 -11.15
N TYR A 34 -8.32 -2.18 -10.35
CA TYR A 34 -8.32 -0.81 -9.85
C TYR A 34 -7.27 0.00 -10.60
N SER A 35 -7.56 1.28 -10.80
CA SER A 35 -6.67 2.20 -11.54
C SER A 35 -5.79 3.06 -10.62
N SER A 36 -6.24 3.31 -9.39
CA SER A 36 -5.55 4.20 -8.43
C SER A 36 -5.91 3.86 -6.99
N VAL A 37 -5.18 4.46 -6.05
CA VAL A 37 -5.47 4.41 -4.61
C VAL A 37 -6.87 4.96 -4.32
N HIS A 38 -7.21 6.09 -4.95
CA HIS A 38 -8.53 6.71 -4.82
C HIS A 38 -9.66 5.82 -5.38
N ASP A 39 -9.41 5.13 -6.50
CA ASP A 39 -10.38 4.20 -7.11
C ASP A 39 -10.69 3.03 -6.18
N VAL A 40 -9.69 2.48 -5.48
CA VAL A 40 -9.90 1.44 -4.45
C VAL A 40 -10.79 1.97 -3.33
N TRP A 41 -10.48 3.15 -2.80
CA TRP A 41 -11.28 3.75 -1.73
C TRP A 41 -12.73 3.96 -2.14
N ARG A 42 -12.96 4.57 -3.31
CA ARG A 42 -14.29 4.89 -3.81
C ARG A 42 -15.14 3.66 -4.10
N ARG A 43 -14.57 2.67 -4.78
CA ARG A 43 -15.31 1.48 -5.25
C ARG A 43 -15.49 0.43 -4.17
N ALA A 44 -14.49 0.18 -3.37
CA ALA A 44 -14.56 -0.81 -2.29
C ALA A 44 -15.21 -0.26 -1.02
N GLY A 45 -15.39 1.07 -0.89
CA GLY A 45 -16.01 1.69 0.27
C GLY A 45 -15.25 1.46 1.58
N ILE A 46 -13.95 1.22 1.50
CA ILE A 46 -13.10 0.95 2.66
C ILE A 46 -12.77 2.25 3.42
N SER A 47 -12.47 2.10 4.71
CA SER A 47 -12.09 3.24 5.54
C SER A 47 -10.73 3.82 5.12
N PRO A 48 -10.50 5.14 5.29
CA PRO A 48 -9.19 5.74 5.03
C PRO A 48 -8.05 5.11 5.86
N ASN A 49 -8.34 4.61 7.06
CA ASN A 49 -7.35 3.91 7.87
C ASN A 49 -6.93 2.58 7.24
N LEU A 50 -7.90 1.81 6.72
CA LEU A 50 -7.60 0.57 6.03
C LEU A 50 -6.83 0.83 4.73
N LEU A 51 -7.19 1.89 4.00
CA LEU A 51 -6.46 2.31 2.81
C LEU A 51 -4.98 2.62 3.12
N ALA A 52 -4.71 3.28 4.26
CA ALA A 52 -3.35 3.50 4.73
C ALA A 52 -2.62 2.19 5.05
N HIS A 53 -3.27 1.22 5.71
CA HIS A 53 -2.68 -0.09 5.97
C HIS A 53 -2.35 -0.87 4.69
N LEU A 54 -3.20 -0.75 3.65
CA LEU A 54 -2.92 -1.32 2.33
C LEU A 54 -1.69 -0.67 1.68
N ALA A 55 -1.55 0.65 1.82
CA ALA A 55 -0.40 1.39 1.32
C ALA A 55 0.90 1.01 2.07
N GLU A 56 0.84 0.89 3.40
CA GLU A 56 1.96 0.42 4.25
C GLU A 56 2.41 -1.00 3.88
N ALA A 57 1.46 -1.86 3.50
CA ALA A 57 1.74 -3.22 3.01
C ALA A 57 2.21 -3.29 1.55
N ASP A 58 2.42 -2.15 0.90
CA ASP A 58 2.90 -2.03 -0.49
C ASP A 58 1.98 -2.70 -1.55
N VAL A 59 0.69 -2.80 -1.26
CA VAL A 59 -0.30 -3.45 -2.13
C VAL A 59 -0.44 -2.73 -3.47
N PHE A 60 -0.20 -1.42 -3.50
CA PHE A 60 -0.37 -0.57 -4.67
C PHE A 60 0.83 -0.57 -5.64
N LEU A 61 1.88 -1.33 -5.32
CA LEU A 61 3.04 -1.47 -6.20
C LEU A 61 2.65 -1.97 -7.60
N ALA A 62 1.68 -2.89 -7.67
CA ALA A 62 1.16 -3.41 -8.94
C ALA A 62 0.45 -2.34 -9.81
N LEU A 63 0.02 -1.24 -9.21
CA LEU A 63 -0.56 -0.08 -9.89
C LEU A 63 0.48 1.00 -10.23
N GLY A 64 1.76 0.73 -9.98
CA GLY A 64 2.84 1.67 -10.23
C GLY A 64 3.07 2.71 -9.13
N TYR A 65 2.47 2.52 -7.95
CA TYR A 65 2.67 3.40 -6.80
C TYR A 65 3.80 2.89 -5.92
N SER A 66 4.75 3.76 -5.59
CA SER A 66 5.66 3.48 -4.48
C SER A 66 4.89 3.52 -3.16
N ARG A 67 5.38 2.82 -2.13
CA ARG A 67 4.77 2.81 -0.80
C ARG A 67 4.52 4.22 -0.26
N ARG A 68 5.51 5.10 -0.33
CA ARG A 68 5.40 6.50 0.12
C ARG A 68 4.33 7.27 -0.65
N LYS A 69 4.26 7.11 -1.96
CA LYS A 69 3.26 7.78 -2.79
C LYS A 69 1.86 7.27 -2.46
N ALA A 70 1.66 5.96 -2.36
CA ALA A 70 0.38 5.38 -2.00
C ALA A 70 -0.09 5.84 -0.61
N LEU A 71 0.83 5.87 0.37
CA LEU A 71 0.52 6.35 1.72
C LEU A 71 0.17 7.84 1.75
N TRP A 72 0.88 8.64 0.94
CA TRP A 72 0.55 10.05 0.79
C TRP A 72 -0.87 10.26 0.28
N GLU A 73 -1.26 9.58 -0.79
CA GLU A 73 -2.62 9.65 -1.35
C GLU A 73 -3.67 9.15 -0.36
N ALA A 74 -3.41 8.04 0.34
CA ALA A 74 -4.31 7.53 1.35
C ALA A 74 -4.53 8.52 2.51
N LYS A 75 -3.48 9.24 2.94
CA LYS A 75 -3.56 10.27 3.97
C LYS A 75 -4.27 11.52 3.48
N ALA A 76 -4.09 11.90 2.23
CA ALA A 76 -4.81 13.02 1.63
C ALA A 76 -6.33 12.79 1.66
N ILE A 77 -6.80 11.59 1.34
CA ILE A 77 -8.21 11.21 1.43
C ILE A 77 -8.74 11.36 2.86
N LYS A 78 -7.95 10.98 3.87
CA LYS A 78 -8.33 11.13 5.29
C LYS A 78 -8.51 12.59 5.71
N SER A 79 -7.74 13.49 5.12
CA SER A 79 -7.79 14.94 5.44
C SER A 79 -9.02 15.63 4.86
N HIS A 80 -9.59 15.06 3.81
CA HIS A 80 -10.74 15.62 3.12
C HIS A 80 -12.04 14.94 3.59
N LYS A 81 -12.52 15.28 4.79
CA LYS A 81 -13.92 15.03 5.13
C LYS A 81 -14.76 16.00 4.29
N PRO A 82 -15.61 15.51 3.36
CA PRO A 82 -16.52 16.40 2.66
C PRO A 82 -17.41 17.08 3.69
N LEU A 83 -17.45 18.42 3.65
CA LEU A 83 -18.44 19.18 4.41
C LEU A 83 -19.83 18.80 3.87
N PRO A 84 -20.81 18.51 4.73
CA PRO A 84 -22.11 17.99 4.31
C PRO A 84 -22.87 18.85 3.28
N LEU A 85 -22.49 20.12 3.15
CA LEU A 85 -23.11 21.10 2.25
C LEU A 85 -22.58 21.02 0.80
N PHE A 86 -21.52 20.25 0.52
CA PHE A 86 -20.87 20.24 -0.79
C PHE A 86 -20.77 18.83 -1.40
N THR A 87 -21.57 17.89 -0.92
CA THR A 87 -21.51 16.49 -1.37
C THR A 87 -21.96 16.26 -2.82
N ASP A 88 -22.77 17.16 -3.39
CA ASP A 88 -23.34 16.96 -4.72
C ASP A 88 -22.53 17.57 -5.88
N ASP A 89 -21.59 18.47 -5.60
CA ASP A 89 -20.92 19.25 -6.64
C ASP A 89 -19.40 19.02 -6.75
N LEU A 90 -18.83 18.14 -5.92
CA LEU A 90 -17.42 17.79 -5.97
C LEU A 90 -17.18 16.55 -6.86
N GLY A 91 -17.83 16.50 -8.01
CA GLY A 91 -17.42 15.64 -9.10
C GLY A 91 -16.00 16.03 -9.53
N ASP A 92 -15.06 15.11 -9.37
CA ASP A 92 -13.70 15.11 -9.95
C ASP A 92 -12.75 16.29 -9.68
N GLU A 93 -13.14 17.34 -8.96
CA GLU A 93 -12.23 18.39 -8.51
C GLU A 93 -11.51 18.03 -7.18
N PHE A 94 -11.20 16.77 -6.98
CA PHE A 94 -10.19 16.45 -5.98
C PHE A 94 -8.87 17.03 -6.46
N ILE A 95 -8.51 18.11 -5.78
CA ILE A 95 -7.26 18.84 -5.83
C ILE A 95 -6.23 18.09 -6.63
N ASN A 96 -6.02 18.55 -7.86
CA ASN A 96 -4.91 18.09 -8.70
C ASN A 96 -3.61 18.67 -8.13
N GLU A 97 -3.33 18.30 -6.87
CA GLU A 97 -2.04 18.61 -6.28
C GLU A 97 -0.97 17.88 -7.10
N PRO A 98 0.05 18.59 -7.55
CA PRO A 98 1.14 17.95 -8.25
C PRO A 98 1.70 16.85 -7.35
N SER A 99 1.80 15.65 -7.91
CA SER A 99 2.31 14.48 -7.18
C SER A 99 3.67 14.82 -6.57
N PRO A 100 3.82 14.78 -5.23
CA PRO A 100 5.07 15.17 -4.61
C PRO A 100 6.19 14.23 -5.05
N ASN A 101 7.34 14.80 -5.36
CA ASN A 101 8.54 14.01 -5.65
C ASN A 101 9.13 13.48 -4.34
N LEU A 102 8.55 12.38 -3.85
CA LEU A 102 9.00 11.76 -2.61
C LEU A 102 10.28 10.96 -2.84
N PRO A 103 11.27 11.06 -1.93
CA PRO A 103 12.49 10.27 -2.04
C PRO A 103 12.19 8.77 -2.10
N VAL A 104 12.95 8.06 -2.92
CA VAL A 104 12.86 6.59 -3.01
C VAL A 104 13.34 5.99 -1.70
N MET A 105 12.62 5.00 -1.19
CA MET A 105 13.02 4.26 0.01
C MET A 105 14.21 3.37 -0.29
N THR A 106 15.14 3.29 0.66
CA THR A 106 16.23 2.31 0.61
C THR A 106 15.70 0.90 0.88
N THR A 107 16.45 -0.12 0.46
CA THR A 107 16.06 -1.52 0.74
C THR A 107 15.89 -1.79 2.25
N GLY A 108 16.70 -1.15 3.10
CA GLY A 108 16.58 -1.28 4.55
C GLY A 108 15.27 -0.70 5.08
N GLU A 109 14.90 0.49 4.63
CA GLU A 109 13.63 1.12 4.99
C GLU A 109 12.44 0.27 4.52
N GLU A 110 12.48 -0.25 3.28
CA GLU A 110 11.42 -1.13 2.75
C GLU A 110 11.26 -2.41 3.58
N VAL A 111 12.37 -3.03 4.02
CA VAL A 111 12.34 -4.22 4.88
C VAL A 111 11.73 -3.90 6.25
N ILE A 112 12.06 -2.76 6.84
CA ILE A 112 11.50 -2.33 8.12
C ILE A 112 9.98 -2.16 7.99
N GLU A 113 9.52 -1.48 6.95
CA GLU A 113 8.09 -1.27 6.71
C GLU A 113 7.35 -2.58 6.40
N ASP A 114 7.97 -3.50 5.67
CA ASP A 114 7.42 -4.84 5.44
C ASP A 114 7.19 -5.57 6.78
N TYR A 115 8.15 -5.55 7.69
CA TYR A 115 7.99 -6.16 9.01
C TYR A 115 6.92 -5.48 9.86
N ALA A 116 6.80 -4.15 9.77
CA ALA A 116 5.76 -3.39 10.47
C ALA A 116 4.35 -3.74 9.99
N ALA A 117 4.16 -3.86 8.68
CA ALA A 117 2.86 -4.08 8.04
C ALA A 117 2.47 -5.57 7.92
N LEU A 118 3.44 -6.44 7.63
CA LEU A 118 3.23 -7.85 7.26
C LEU A 118 3.86 -8.84 8.24
N ARG A 119 4.76 -8.40 9.12
CA ARG A 119 5.60 -9.19 10.05
C ARG A 119 6.68 -10.04 9.39
N PHE A 120 6.92 -9.88 8.12
CA PHE A 120 8.02 -10.51 7.36
C PHE A 120 8.33 -9.67 6.13
N SER A 121 9.43 -9.95 5.45
CA SER A 121 9.76 -9.33 4.16
C SER A 121 10.16 -10.40 3.15
N LEU A 122 9.75 -10.22 1.90
CA LEU A 122 10.19 -11.03 0.76
C LEU A 122 11.37 -10.38 0.01
N ARG A 123 11.77 -9.16 0.39
CA ARG A 123 12.85 -8.41 -0.28
C ARG A 123 14.22 -8.86 0.18
N ALA A 124 14.46 -8.81 1.49
CA ALA A 124 15.73 -9.20 2.09
C ALA A 124 15.54 -9.57 3.56
N HIS A 125 16.44 -10.40 4.07
CA HIS A 125 16.50 -10.65 5.51
C HIS A 125 17.27 -9.52 6.21
N PRO A 126 16.83 -8.99 7.38
CA PRO A 126 17.50 -7.89 8.06
C PRO A 126 18.99 -8.11 8.31
N VAL A 127 19.38 -9.35 8.72
CA VAL A 127 20.77 -9.71 8.94
C VAL A 127 21.60 -9.67 7.64
N ALA A 128 21.00 -9.94 6.49
CA ALA A 128 21.71 -9.84 5.21
C ALA A 128 22.16 -8.41 4.91
N LEU A 129 21.37 -7.43 5.31
CA LEU A 129 21.69 -6.01 5.15
C LEU A 129 22.84 -5.56 6.07
N LEU A 130 23.01 -6.22 7.22
CA LEU A 130 24.04 -5.92 8.20
C LEU A 130 25.32 -6.74 7.99
N ARG A 131 25.30 -7.73 7.09
CA ARG A 131 26.43 -8.68 6.92
C ARG A 131 27.75 -8.00 6.60
N SER A 132 27.73 -6.93 5.79
CA SER A 132 28.93 -6.16 5.47
C SER A 132 29.57 -5.48 6.69
N TYR A 133 28.76 -5.14 7.70
CA TYR A 133 29.22 -4.52 8.94
C TYR A 133 29.63 -5.57 9.99
N LEU A 134 29.14 -6.80 9.89
CA LEU A 134 29.42 -7.88 10.84
C LEU A 134 30.65 -8.71 10.47
N THR A 135 31.10 -8.66 9.22
CA THR A 135 32.25 -9.43 8.72
C THR A 135 33.60 -9.10 9.38
N PRO A 136 33.86 -7.89 9.92
CA PRO A 136 35.12 -7.60 10.59
C PRO A 136 35.25 -8.14 12.02
N ILE A 137 34.20 -8.70 12.59
CA ILE A 137 34.25 -9.25 13.97
C ILE A 137 34.65 -10.72 13.87
N ARG A 138 35.97 -10.93 13.77
CA ARG A 138 36.62 -12.21 14.02
C ARG A 138 37.25 -12.25 15.39
#